data_9cf8c6db7bfe4aa9423d49dac3feb41a
#
_entry.id   9cf8c6db7bfe4aa9423d49dac3feb41a
#
_cell.length_a   1.000
_cell.length_b   1.000
_cell.length_c   1.000
_cell.angle_alpha   90.00
_cell.angle_beta   90.00
_cell.angle_gamma   90.00
#
_symmetry.space_group_name_H-M   'P 1'
#
loop_
_entity.id
_entity.type
_entity.pdbx_description
1 polymer ?
#
loop_
_entity_poly.entity_id
_entity_poly.type
_entity_poly.pdbx_seq_one_letter_code
_entity_poly.pdbx_strand_id
1 'polypeptide(L)'
;MKPRVLPALTLLALLASAAFAQAPATPAPAATAPAPPRTIASLRNKISAADLPSAESILEVHREKYGADGTWLMALGWLSRGALLLGDAARANHWNAELRRACDARLAAGAALATDDSLENALGACVEVQAQLVEKAKGRTAAAAYVRGEQARFAAAPDGFRMRLQKRLNLLTLAGTPAPEIAIEDWVGAKPRTLAERRGKAVVVYVWSKSCGDCRDQAATLARVASRHAADGLEIVPLTRFYSEGEAERAREKAAIDSVWAATYAGAGPAAIPLSTASMERYGGSSTPTFAFIDRLGVVRGYTPTRLTEAELERRVREILR
;
A
#
# COMPACT_ATOMS: atom_id res chain seq x y z
N MET A 1 -61.08 8.79 96.53
CA MET A 1 -60.78 9.78 95.48
C MET A 1 -59.28 9.57 95.15
N LYS A 2 -59.02 9.10 93.99
CA LYS A 2 -57.65 8.77 93.53
C LYS A 2 -57.11 9.95 92.71
N PRO A 3 -55.90 10.43 92.97
CA PRO A 3 -55.22 11.43 92.11
C PRO A 3 -54.66 10.78 90.82
N ARG A 4 -54.93 11.43 89.71
CA ARG A 4 -54.33 11.06 88.40
C ARG A 4 -52.90 11.56 88.34
N VAL A 5 -52.04 10.65 87.98
CA VAL A 5 -50.63 10.95 87.63
C VAL A 5 -50.54 11.19 86.12
N LEU A 6 -50.01 12.32 85.70
CA LEU A 6 -49.63 12.64 84.34
C LEU A 6 -48.25 12.11 84.04
N PRO A 7 -47.97 11.51 82.88
CA PRO A 7 -46.65 11.13 82.49
C PRO A 7 -45.86 12.29 81.85
N ALA A 8 -44.67 12.45 82.25
CA ALA A 8 -43.67 13.41 81.70
C ALA A 8 -43.31 13.06 80.26
N LEU A 9 -43.47 14.02 79.36
CA LEU A 9 -42.98 13.92 77.95
C LEU A 9 -41.45 14.19 77.98
N THR A 10 -40.72 13.17 77.69
CA THR A 10 -39.29 13.29 77.41
C THR A 10 -39.08 13.71 75.93
N LEU A 11 -38.60 14.94 75.76
CA LEU A 11 -38.25 15.50 74.43
C LEU A 11 -36.96 14.95 74.00
N LEU A 12 -36.98 14.01 72.96
CA LEU A 12 -35.79 13.46 72.36
C LEU A 12 -35.43 14.39 71.19
N ALA A 13 -34.31 15.14 71.34
CA ALA A 13 -33.75 15.98 70.30
C ALA A 13 -33.05 15.10 69.27
N LEU A 14 -33.61 14.92 68.12
CA LEU A 14 -32.95 14.29 66.96
C LEU A 14 -31.99 15.29 66.32
N LEU A 15 -30.70 15.09 66.53
CA LEU A 15 -29.64 15.73 65.78
C LEU A 15 -29.58 15.06 64.38
N ALA A 16 -30.16 15.72 63.40
CA ALA A 16 -30.00 15.33 61.97
C ALA A 16 -28.62 15.75 61.51
N SER A 17 -27.68 14.80 61.46
CA SER A 17 -26.38 14.97 60.79
C SER A 17 -26.62 15.06 59.28
N ALA A 18 -26.56 16.25 58.71
CA ALA A 18 -26.52 16.44 57.28
C ALA A 18 -25.20 15.90 56.75
N ALA A 19 -25.23 14.67 56.19
CA ALA A 19 -24.15 14.15 55.40
C ALA A 19 -24.10 14.94 54.07
N PHE A 20 -23.17 15.86 53.95
CA PHE A 20 -22.84 16.44 52.65
C PHE A 20 -22.31 15.31 51.75
N ALA A 21 -23.16 14.84 50.83
CA ALA A 21 -22.72 13.98 49.73
C ALA A 21 -21.78 14.81 48.86
N GLN A 22 -20.47 14.51 48.97
CA GLN A 22 -19.49 15.01 48.00
C GLN A 22 -19.88 14.48 46.63
N ALA A 23 -20.15 15.40 45.70
CA ALA A 23 -20.34 15.06 44.30
C ALA A 23 -19.07 14.32 43.82
N PRO A 24 -19.18 13.25 42.99
CA PRO A 24 -18.04 12.57 42.46
C PRO A 24 -17.17 13.57 41.68
N ALA A 25 -15.89 13.65 42.04
CA ALA A 25 -14.91 14.47 41.36
C ALA A 25 -14.93 14.11 39.88
N THR A 26 -15.17 15.09 39.02
CA THR A 26 -15.06 14.94 37.56
C THR A 26 -13.64 14.41 37.30
N PRO A 27 -13.48 13.27 36.59
CA PRO A 27 -12.16 12.77 36.27
C PRO A 27 -11.42 13.86 35.49
N ALA A 28 -10.21 14.19 35.93
CA ALA A 28 -9.32 15.08 35.20
C ALA A 28 -9.24 14.62 33.74
N PRO A 29 -9.26 15.55 32.74
CA PRO A 29 -9.14 15.16 31.36
C PRO A 29 -7.88 14.29 31.23
N ALA A 30 -8.07 13.09 30.68
CA ALA A 30 -6.95 12.18 30.41
C ALA A 30 -5.90 12.98 29.66
N ALA A 31 -4.67 12.97 30.15
CA ALA A 31 -3.55 13.63 29.49
C ALA A 31 -3.54 13.16 28.04
N THR A 32 -3.77 14.10 27.11
CA THR A 32 -3.73 13.82 25.67
C THR A 32 -2.38 13.16 25.39
N ALA A 33 -2.42 11.93 24.88
CA ALA A 33 -1.19 11.22 24.49
C ALA A 33 -0.38 12.15 23.58
N PRO A 34 0.93 12.29 23.79
CA PRO A 34 1.77 13.17 23.00
C PRO A 34 1.57 12.82 21.52
N ALA A 35 1.40 13.86 20.68
CA ALA A 35 1.24 13.67 19.24
C ALA A 35 2.37 12.76 18.71
N PRO A 36 2.06 11.81 17.81
CA PRO A 36 3.06 10.87 17.32
C PRO A 36 4.24 11.64 16.73
N PRO A 37 5.46 11.23 17.02
CA PRO A 37 6.65 11.96 16.58
C PRO A 37 6.69 12.03 15.06
N ARG A 38 7.03 13.21 14.51
CA ARG A 38 7.19 13.42 13.06
C ARG A 38 8.48 12.78 12.51
N THR A 39 8.95 11.71 13.12
CA THR A 39 10.21 11.03 12.81
C THR A 39 10.35 10.70 11.34
N ILE A 40 9.35 10.02 10.77
CA ILE A 40 9.39 9.61 9.35
C ILE A 40 9.46 10.83 8.42
N ALA A 41 8.67 11.86 8.68
CA ALA A 41 8.67 13.07 7.84
C ALA A 41 10.01 13.81 7.93
N SER A 42 10.54 13.99 9.14
CA SER A 42 11.84 14.65 9.36
C SER A 42 12.99 13.88 8.72
N LEU A 43 13.00 12.55 8.88
CA LEU A 43 14.00 11.66 8.27
C LEU A 43 13.93 11.71 6.74
N ARG A 44 12.74 11.65 6.15
CA ARG A 44 12.56 11.76 4.70
C ARG A 44 13.05 13.10 4.16
N ASN A 45 12.81 14.21 4.87
CA ASN A 45 13.32 15.53 4.48
C ASN A 45 14.85 15.55 4.44
N LYS A 46 15.51 14.91 5.41
CA LYS A 46 16.98 14.78 5.43
C LYS A 46 17.50 13.92 4.29
N ILE A 47 16.84 12.80 3.99
CA ILE A 47 17.17 11.96 2.82
C ILE A 47 17.04 12.77 1.52
N SER A 48 15.95 13.53 1.37
CA SER A 48 15.72 14.38 0.18
C SER A 48 16.78 15.47 0.01
N ALA A 49 17.36 15.94 1.12
CA ALA A 49 18.49 16.87 1.15
C ALA A 49 19.87 16.17 0.99
N ALA A 50 19.90 14.86 0.74
CA ALA A 50 21.11 14.02 0.72
C ALA A 50 21.92 14.02 2.03
N ASP A 51 21.29 14.37 3.15
CA ASP A 51 21.88 14.45 4.48
C ASP A 51 21.60 13.15 5.27
N LEU A 52 22.27 12.06 4.87
CA LEU A 52 22.13 10.77 5.55
C LEU A 52 22.58 10.81 7.03
N PRO A 53 23.69 11.47 7.44
CA PRO A 53 24.08 11.52 8.84
C PRO A 53 22.99 12.11 9.76
N SER A 54 22.34 13.20 9.34
CA SER A 54 21.22 13.74 10.10
C SER A 54 19.99 12.82 10.12
N ALA A 55 19.74 12.08 9.03
CA ALA A 55 18.66 11.09 8.99
C ALA A 55 18.94 9.93 9.96
N GLU A 56 20.18 9.46 10.04
CA GLU A 56 20.64 8.45 11.00
C GLU A 56 20.46 8.92 12.45
N SER A 57 20.91 10.14 12.77
CA SER A 57 20.73 10.72 14.10
C SER A 57 19.25 10.82 14.52
N ILE A 58 18.35 11.17 13.58
CA ILE A 58 16.90 11.19 13.86
C ILE A 58 16.38 9.79 14.21
N LEU A 59 16.86 8.75 13.54
CA LEU A 59 16.49 7.36 13.82
C LEU A 59 16.98 6.90 15.20
N GLU A 60 18.23 7.23 15.55
CA GLU A 60 18.85 6.90 16.86
C GLU A 60 18.11 7.60 18.00
N VAL A 61 17.88 8.91 17.92
CA VAL A 61 17.11 9.68 18.92
C VAL A 61 15.70 9.10 19.10
N HIS A 62 15.05 8.66 18.01
CA HIS A 62 13.76 8.00 18.13
C HIS A 62 13.87 6.70 18.91
N ARG A 63 14.86 5.87 18.60
CA ARG A 63 15.09 4.57 19.25
C ARG A 63 15.38 4.73 20.74
N GLU A 64 16.20 5.71 21.12
CA GLU A 64 16.52 6.01 22.52
C GLU A 64 15.27 6.42 23.31
N LYS A 65 14.41 7.23 22.72
CA LYS A 65 13.24 7.81 23.38
C LYS A 65 12.02 6.91 23.41
N TYR A 66 11.77 6.17 22.31
CA TYR A 66 10.53 5.41 22.11
C TYR A 66 10.76 3.91 21.90
N GLY A 67 12.03 3.47 21.86
CA GLY A 67 12.39 2.10 21.56
C GLY A 67 12.28 1.75 20.07
N ALA A 68 12.41 0.45 19.77
CA ALA A 68 12.26 -0.10 18.42
C ALA A 68 10.78 -0.34 18.08
N ASP A 69 9.95 0.71 18.11
CA ASP A 69 8.52 0.66 17.82
C ASP A 69 8.22 0.52 16.30
N GLY A 70 6.94 0.58 15.92
CA GLY A 70 6.53 0.52 14.51
C GLY A 70 7.02 1.70 13.69
N THR A 71 7.08 2.89 14.28
CA THR A 71 7.60 4.10 13.63
C THR A 71 9.10 4.00 13.35
N TRP A 72 9.86 3.50 14.31
CA TRP A 72 11.30 3.23 14.14
C TRP A 72 11.53 2.22 13.01
N LEU A 73 10.77 1.15 12.98
CA LEU A 73 10.89 0.10 11.98
C LEU A 73 10.63 0.65 10.55
N MET A 74 9.58 1.46 10.39
CA MET A 74 9.30 2.13 9.11
C MET A 74 10.37 3.17 8.76
N ALA A 75 10.87 3.94 9.74
CA ALA A 75 11.92 4.94 9.52
C ALA A 75 13.23 4.29 9.07
N LEU A 76 13.59 3.14 9.65
CA LEU A 76 14.73 2.33 9.22
C LEU A 76 14.58 1.85 7.77
N GLY A 77 13.36 1.45 7.37
CA GLY A 77 13.06 1.13 5.98
C GLY A 77 13.24 2.30 5.01
N TRP A 78 12.87 3.52 5.43
CA TRP A 78 13.11 4.74 4.65
C TRP A 78 14.59 5.07 4.55
N LEU A 79 15.36 4.93 5.64
CA LEU A 79 16.80 5.18 5.66
C LEU A 79 17.54 4.23 4.73
N SER A 80 17.23 2.94 4.79
CA SER A 80 17.79 1.91 3.91
C SER A 80 17.53 2.22 2.42
N ARG A 81 16.29 2.59 2.06
CA ARG A 81 15.95 3.01 0.69
C ARG A 81 16.64 4.30 0.29
N GLY A 82 16.69 5.27 1.20
CA GLY A 82 17.34 6.56 0.97
C GLY A 82 18.82 6.41 0.66
N ALA A 83 19.53 5.61 1.45
CA ALA A 83 20.93 5.31 1.19
C ALA A 83 21.15 4.66 -0.18
N LEU A 84 20.28 3.71 -0.56
CA LEU A 84 20.35 3.07 -1.88
C LEU A 84 20.08 4.07 -3.01
N LEU A 85 19.07 4.94 -2.87
CA LEU A 85 18.73 5.98 -3.85
C LEU A 85 19.87 6.98 -4.06
N LEU A 86 20.57 7.33 -2.98
CA LEU A 86 21.73 8.24 -3.02
C LEU A 86 23.02 7.53 -3.48
N GLY A 87 22.95 6.25 -3.83
CA GLY A 87 24.08 5.49 -4.35
C GLY A 87 25.00 4.88 -3.30
N ASP A 88 24.74 5.10 -2.01
CA ASP A 88 25.51 4.53 -0.91
C ASP A 88 25.09 3.09 -0.61
N ALA A 89 25.61 2.16 -1.39
CA ALA A 89 25.28 0.75 -1.25
C ALA A 89 25.76 0.16 0.08
N ALA A 90 26.84 0.69 0.67
CA ALA A 90 27.37 0.19 1.93
C ALA A 90 26.40 0.53 3.08
N ARG A 91 25.97 1.79 3.19
CA ARG A 91 24.96 2.21 4.16
C ARG A 91 23.61 1.52 3.91
N ALA A 92 23.19 1.42 2.65
CA ALA A 92 21.94 0.71 2.32
C ALA A 92 21.98 -0.75 2.80
N ASN A 93 23.07 -1.45 2.60
CA ASN A 93 23.23 -2.83 3.07
C ASN A 93 23.27 -2.92 4.60
N HIS A 94 23.99 -2.01 5.28
CA HIS A 94 24.05 -1.96 6.73
C HIS A 94 22.65 -1.80 7.35
N TRP A 95 21.93 -0.76 6.97
CA TRP A 95 20.61 -0.47 7.52
C TRP A 95 19.57 -1.50 7.08
N ASN A 96 19.71 -2.08 5.88
CA ASN A 96 18.82 -3.14 5.43
C ASN A 96 19.02 -4.44 6.22
N ALA A 97 20.24 -4.76 6.60
CA ALA A 97 20.52 -5.92 7.46
C ALA A 97 19.94 -5.74 8.86
N GLU A 98 20.01 -4.53 9.43
CA GLU A 98 19.38 -4.22 10.72
C GLU A 98 17.85 -4.31 10.62
N LEU A 99 17.27 -3.72 9.56
CA LEU A 99 15.84 -3.82 9.28
C LEU A 99 15.38 -5.27 9.18
N ARG A 100 16.14 -6.12 8.49
CA ARG A 100 15.82 -7.54 8.37
C ARG A 100 15.81 -8.23 9.72
N ARG A 101 16.84 -8.03 10.54
CA ARG A 101 16.91 -8.59 11.89
C ARG A 101 15.72 -8.16 12.75
N ALA A 102 15.36 -6.87 12.69
CA ALA A 102 14.22 -6.34 13.46
C ALA A 102 12.88 -6.93 13.00
N CYS A 103 12.66 -7.05 11.68
CA CYS A 103 11.46 -7.69 11.14
C CYS A 103 11.38 -9.18 11.54
N ASP A 104 12.49 -9.92 11.38
CA ASP A 104 12.53 -11.35 11.72
C ASP A 104 12.32 -11.57 13.23
N ALA A 105 12.85 -10.72 14.09
CA ALA A 105 12.62 -10.78 15.54
C ALA A 105 11.14 -10.55 15.90
N ARG A 106 10.46 -9.60 15.27
CA ARG A 106 9.02 -9.38 15.48
C ARG A 106 8.17 -10.56 15.00
N LEU A 107 8.49 -11.12 13.82
CA LEU A 107 7.82 -12.33 13.33
C LEU A 107 8.01 -13.51 14.29
N ALA A 108 9.24 -13.70 14.79
CA ALA A 108 9.55 -14.75 15.77
C ALA A 108 8.83 -14.54 17.12
N ALA A 109 8.54 -13.29 17.49
CA ALA A 109 7.74 -12.94 18.67
C ALA A 109 6.22 -13.08 18.43
N GLY A 110 5.77 -13.57 17.27
CA GLY A 110 4.37 -13.83 16.97
C GLY A 110 3.62 -12.68 16.30
N ALA A 111 4.30 -11.58 15.90
CA ALA A 111 3.66 -10.53 15.12
C ALA A 111 3.27 -11.07 13.73
N ALA A 112 2.09 -10.64 13.24
CA ALA A 112 1.57 -11.08 11.96
C ALA A 112 1.47 -9.91 10.97
N LEU A 113 1.85 -10.14 9.72
CA LEU A 113 1.76 -9.12 8.65
C LEU A 113 0.34 -8.61 8.42
N ALA A 114 -0.68 -9.45 8.72
CA ALA A 114 -2.07 -9.08 8.55
C ALA A 114 -2.58 -8.03 9.56
N THR A 115 -1.86 -7.84 10.67
CA THR A 115 -2.29 -6.96 11.78
C THR A 115 -1.24 -5.94 12.21
N ASP A 116 -0.04 -5.99 11.63
CA ASP A 116 1.05 -5.03 11.87
C ASP A 116 1.48 -4.37 10.56
N ASP A 117 0.81 -3.28 10.19
CA ASP A 117 1.10 -2.50 8.99
C ASP A 117 2.54 -1.97 8.96
N SER A 118 3.11 -1.69 10.13
CA SER A 118 4.50 -1.22 10.25
C SER A 118 5.48 -2.31 9.86
N LEU A 119 5.23 -3.54 10.33
CA LEU A 119 6.02 -4.71 9.98
C LEU A 119 5.88 -5.06 8.50
N GLU A 120 4.64 -5.08 7.96
CA GLU A 120 4.39 -5.35 6.54
C GLU A 120 5.15 -4.36 5.65
N ASN A 121 5.02 -3.07 5.94
CA ASN A 121 5.68 -2.01 5.17
C ASN A 121 7.20 -2.07 5.28
N ALA A 122 7.74 -2.29 6.46
CA ALA A 122 9.17 -2.38 6.72
C ALA A 122 9.80 -3.61 6.06
N LEU A 123 9.19 -4.77 6.20
CA LEU A 123 9.66 -6.01 5.56
C LEU A 123 9.61 -5.90 4.04
N GLY A 124 8.55 -5.31 3.48
CA GLY A 124 8.48 -5.03 2.06
C GLY A 124 9.58 -4.10 1.57
N ALA A 125 9.92 -3.05 2.37
CA ALA A 125 11.07 -2.18 2.08
C ALA A 125 12.39 -2.96 2.10
N CYS A 126 12.54 -3.82 3.10
CA CYS A 126 13.71 -4.67 3.25
C CYS A 126 13.95 -5.54 2.01
N VAL A 127 12.92 -6.26 1.55
CA VAL A 127 13.01 -7.12 0.37
C VAL A 127 13.32 -6.31 -0.90
N GLU A 128 12.69 -5.14 -1.06
CA GLU A 128 12.93 -4.26 -2.22
C GLU A 128 14.39 -3.77 -2.28
N VAL A 129 14.94 -3.33 -1.15
CA VAL A 129 16.33 -2.87 -1.07
C VAL A 129 17.29 -4.03 -1.31
N GLN A 130 17.07 -5.17 -0.63
CA GLN A 130 17.93 -6.33 -0.80
C GLN A 130 17.95 -6.84 -2.25
N ALA A 131 16.80 -6.89 -2.91
CA ALA A 131 16.72 -7.29 -4.30
C ALA A 131 17.55 -6.38 -5.21
N GLN A 132 17.54 -5.06 -4.97
CA GLN A 132 18.34 -4.10 -5.75
C GLN A 132 19.85 -4.21 -5.44
N LEU A 133 20.22 -4.44 -4.20
CA LEU A 133 21.62 -4.71 -3.83
C LEU A 133 22.13 -5.99 -4.49
N VAL A 134 21.33 -7.06 -4.49
CA VAL A 134 21.66 -8.32 -5.17
C VAL A 134 21.74 -8.11 -6.68
N GLU A 135 20.80 -7.35 -7.28
CA GLU A 135 20.83 -7.05 -8.72
C GLU A 135 22.14 -6.33 -9.11
N LYS A 136 22.52 -5.32 -8.32
CA LYS A 136 23.75 -4.56 -8.55
C LYS A 136 25.02 -5.41 -8.39
N ALA A 137 25.04 -6.31 -7.42
CA ALA A 137 26.23 -7.10 -7.10
C ALA A 137 26.36 -8.40 -7.92
N LYS A 138 25.23 -9.07 -8.24
CA LYS A 138 25.19 -10.43 -8.79
C LYS A 138 24.30 -10.56 -10.02
N GLY A 139 23.72 -9.46 -10.48
CA GLY A 139 22.88 -9.41 -11.67
C GLY A 139 21.42 -9.82 -11.44
N ARG A 140 20.64 -9.63 -12.47
CA ARG A 140 19.18 -9.70 -12.50
C ARG A 140 18.63 -11.09 -12.14
N THR A 141 19.29 -12.14 -12.62
CA THR A 141 18.90 -13.55 -12.34
C THR A 141 18.99 -13.86 -10.85
N ALA A 142 20.08 -13.44 -10.20
CA ALA A 142 20.28 -13.65 -8.77
C ALA A 142 19.24 -12.86 -7.93
N ALA A 143 18.95 -11.62 -8.34
CA ALA A 143 17.91 -10.82 -7.69
C ALA A 143 16.52 -11.45 -7.83
N ALA A 144 16.18 -11.98 -9.00
CA ALA A 144 14.92 -12.69 -9.21
C ALA A 144 14.83 -13.97 -8.38
N ALA A 145 15.92 -14.73 -8.25
CA ALA A 145 15.99 -15.91 -7.38
C ALA A 145 15.78 -15.54 -5.91
N TYR A 146 16.40 -14.45 -5.44
CA TYR A 146 16.17 -13.93 -4.08
C TYR A 146 14.68 -13.58 -3.83
N VAL A 147 14.06 -12.83 -4.76
CA VAL A 147 12.65 -12.45 -4.61
C VAL A 147 11.72 -13.68 -4.61
N ARG A 148 12.00 -14.69 -5.45
CA ARG A 148 11.24 -15.96 -5.43
C ARG A 148 11.39 -16.71 -4.11
N GLY A 149 12.57 -16.69 -3.49
CA GLY A 149 12.77 -17.23 -2.15
C GLY A 149 11.89 -16.53 -1.10
N GLU A 150 11.82 -15.20 -1.16
CA GLU A 150 10.92 -14.44 -0.26
C GLU A 150 9.44 -14.70 -0.57
N GLN A 151 9.05 -14.86 -1.83
CA GLN A 151 7.67 -15.26 -2.18
C GLN A 151 7.29 -16.62 -1.60
N ALA A 152 8.20 -17.61 -1.67
CA ALA A 152 7.97 -18.93 -1.08
C ALA A 152 7.87 -18.85 0.45
N ARG A 153 8.74 -18.06 1.09
CA ARG A 153 8.71 -17.85 2.54
C ARG A 153 7.41 -17.21 3.03
N PHE A 154 6.86 -16.29 2.25
CA PHE A 154 5.68 -15.51 2.59
C PHE A 154 4.45 -15.86 1.73
N ALA A 155 4.33 -17.10 1.30
CA ALA A 155 3.23 -17.56 0.45
C ALA A 155 1.84 -17.38 1.09
N ALA A 156 1.76 -17.48 2.42
CA ALA A 156 0.54 -17.30 3.20
C ALA A 156 0.34 -15.84 3.70
N ALA A 157 1.18 -14.89 3.28
CA ALA A 157 1.04 -13.49 3.68
C ALA A 157 -0.20 -12.84 3.04
N PRO A 158 -0.67 -11.69 3.57
CA PRO A 158 -1.77 -10.93 2.98
C PRO A 158 -1.53 -10.57 1.51
N ASP A 159 -2.60 -10.44 0.74
CA ASP A 159 -2.56 -10.13 -0.70
C ASP A 159 -1.70 -8.90 -1.03
N GLY A 160 -1.79 -7.85 -0.21
CA GLY A 160 -1.01 -6.63 -0.39
C GLY A 160 0.49 -6.90 -0.37
N PHE A 161 0.95 -7.70 0.57
CA PHE A 161 2.36 -8.08 0.67
C PHE A 161 2.79 -9.00 -0.48
N ARG A 162 1.99 -10.02 -0.83
CA ARG A 162 2.28 -10.88 -1.99
C ARG A 162 2.35 -10.09 -3.30
N MET A 163 1.40 -9.18 -3.53
CA MET A 163 1.42 -8.26 -4.68
C MET A 163 2.68 -7.40 -4.70
N ARG A 164 3.18 -6.97 -3.53
CA ARG A 164 4.40 -6.19 -3.43
C ARG A 164 5.64 -6.99 -3.82
N LEU A 165 5.75 -8.24 -3.39
CA LEU A 165 6.81 -9.14 -3.82
C LEU A 165 6.72 -9.45 -5.32
N GLN A 166 5.51 -9.70 -5.82
CA GLN A 166 5.27 -9.94 -7.24
C GLN A 166 5.63 -8.71 -8.10
N LYS A 167 5.28 -7.50 -7.66
CA LYS A 167 5.72 -6.26 -8.32
C LYS A 167 7.25 -6.21 -8.45
N ARG A 168 7.96 -6.55 -7.38
CA ARG A 168 9.43 -6.58 -7.42
C ARG A 168 9.96 -7.63 -8.39
N LEU A 169 9.35 -8.81 -8.42
CA LEU A 169 9.70 -9.86 -9.38
C LEU A 169 9.41 -9.42 -10.82
N ASN A 170 8.26 -8.78 -11.08
CA ASN A 170 7.88 -8.30 -12.40
C ASN A 170 8.86 -7.26 -12.96
N LEU A 171 9.36 -6.36 -12.12
CA LEU A 171 10.43 -5.42 -12.51
C LEU A 171 11.70 -6.13 -13.00
N LEU A 172 11.96 -7.33 -12.50
CA LEU A 172 13.14 -8.13 -12.84
C LEU A 172 12.92 -9.08 -14.01
N THR A 173 11.69 -9.55 -14.25
CA THR A 173 11.48 -10.74 -15.09
C THR A 173 10.36 -10.62 -16.12
N LEU A 174 9.43 -9.67 -16.00
CA LEU A 174 8.21 -9.69 -16.81
C LEU A 174 8.46 -9.25 -18.26
N ALA A 175 9.35 -8.29 -18.49
CA ALA A 175 9.68 -7.84 -19.83
C ALA A 175 10.36 -8.97 -20.64
N GLY A 176 9.89 -9.18 -21.88
CA GLY A 176 10.35 -10.24 -22.78
C GLY A 176 9.60 -11.57 -22.61
N THR A 177 8.64 -11.66 -21.67
CA THR A 177 7.85 -12.89 -21.49
C THR A 177 6.44 -12.74 -22.06
N PRO A 178 5.73 -13.84 -22.35
CA PRO A 178 4.30 -13.78 -22.65
C PRO A 178 3.54 -13.10 -21.51
N ALA A 179 2.59 -12.22 -21.85
CA ALA A 179 1.80 -11.52 -20.86
C ALA A 179 0.94 -12.53 -20.05
N PRO A 180 0.95 -12.42 -18.70
CA PRO A 180 0.08 -13.23 -17.87
C PRO A 180 -1.39 -12.97 -18.24
N GLU A 181 -2.17 -14.03 -18.42
CA GLU A 181 -3.59 -13.90 -18.76
C GLU A 181 -4.37 -13.25 -17.60
N ILE A 182 -5.35 -12.42 -17.96
CA ILE A 182 -6.22 -11.76 -17.00
C ILE A 182 -7.44 -12.63 -16.76
N ALA A 183 -7.59 -13.12 -15.52
CA ALA A 183 -8.80 -13.80 -15.10
C ALA A 183 -9.96 -12.79 -15.02
N ILE A 184 -11.09 -13.13 -15.59
CA ILE A 184 -12.31 -12.34 -15.58
C ILE A 184 -13.26 -12.99 -14.58
N GLU A 185 -13.04 -12.69 -13.29
CA GLU A 185 -13.88 -13.21 -12.19
C GLU A 185 -15.20 -12.44 -12.14
N ASP A 186 -15.12 -11.12 -12.35
CA ASP A 186 -16.23 -10.20 -12.43
C ASP A 186 -15.81 -8.98 -13.27
N TRP A 187 -16.74 -8.06 -13.58
CA TRP A 187 -16.41 -6.87 -14.38
C TRP A 187 -17.39 -5.71 -14.16
N VAL A 188 -16.97 -4.53 -14.62
CA VAL A 188 -17.80 -3.32 -14.74
C VAL A 188 -17.90 -2.94 -16.20
N GLY A 189 -19.08 -2.49 -16.63
CA GLY A 189 -19.38 -2.13 -18.02
C GLY A 189 -19.58 -3.35 -18.92
N ALA A 190 -19.05 -3.31 -20.14
CA ALA A 190 -19.09 -4.43 -21.07
C ALA A 190 -18.22 -5.59 -20.61
N LYS A 191 -18.57 -6.82 -20.97
CA LYS A 191 -17.75 -7.99 -20.66
C LYS A 191 -16.37 -7.84 -21.31
N PRO A 192 -15.29 -7.88 -20.55
CA PRO A 192 -13.94 -7.76 -21.08
C PRO A 192 -13.59 -8.95 -21.99
N ARG A 193 -12.82 -8.70 -23.04
CA ARG A 193 -12.16 -9.75 -23.81
C ARG A 193 -10.87 -10.19 -23.09
N THR A 194 -10.50 -11.44 -23.24
CA THR A 194 -9.21 -12.00 -22.74
C THR A 194 -8.02 -11.41 -23.49
N LEU A 195 -6.82 -11.55 -22.98
CA LEU A 195 -5.60 -11.16 -23.71
C LEU A 195 -5.39 -12.03 -24.95
N ALA A 196 -5.79 -13.31 -24.89
CA ALA A 196 -5.76 -14.21 -26.04
C ALA A 196 -6.63 -13.71 -27.21
N GLU A 197 -7.82 -13.19 -26.93
CA GLU A 197 -8.74 -12.60 -27.93
C GLU A 197 -8.26 -11.23 -28.48
N ARG A 198 -7.21 -10.66 -27.86
CA ARG A 198 -6.59 -9.39 -28.27
C ARG A 198 -5.32 -9.59 -29.10
N ARG A 199 -4.98 -10.81 -29.48
CA ARG A 199 -3.82 -11.06 -30.36
C ARG A 199 -3.91 -10.23 -31.65
N GLY A 200 -2.76 -9.67 -32.05
CA GLY A 200 -2.71 -8.70 -33.18
C GLY A 200 -2.97 -7.26 -32.78
N LYS A 201 -3.35 -6.99 -31.53
CA LYS A 201 -3.50 -5.65 -30.96
C LYS A 201 -2.35 -5.34 -29.99
N ALA A 202 -1.93 -4.09 -29.95
CA ALA A 202 -1.08 -3.59 -28.88
C ALA A 202 -1.96 -3.32 -27.65
N VAL A 203 -1.54 -3.80 -26.48
CA VAL A 203 -2.34 -3.69 -25.25
C VAL A 203 -1.56 -3.02 -24.14
N VAL A 204 -2.19 -2.07 -23.46
CA VAL A 204 -1.71 -1.55 -22.18
C VAL A 204 -2.62 -2.08 -21.08
N VAL A 205 -2.11 -2.96 -20.23
CA VAL A 205 -2.77 -3.29 -18.96
C VAL A 205 -2.51 -2.16 -18.01
N TYR A 206 -3.57 -1.48 -17.60
CA TYR A 206 -3.56 -0.36 -16.67
C TYR A 206 -4.15 -0.79 -15.34
N VAL A 207 -3.28 -1.07 -14.38
CA VAL A 207 -3.67 -1.47 -13.03
C VAL A 207 -3.97 -0.23 -12.20
N TRP A 208 -5.18 -0.12 -11.70
CA TRP A 208 -5.67 1.09 -11.06
C TRP A 208 -6.63 0.81 -9.89
N SER A 209 -7.02 1.86 -9.18
CA SER A 209 -8.04 1.82 -8.13
C SER A 209 -8.88 3.09 -8.16
N LYS A 210 -10.18 2.97 -7.88
CA LYS A 210 -11.11 4.11 -7.81
C LYS A 210 -10.72 5.19 -6.81
N SER A 211 -10.01 4.82 -5.75
CA SER A 211 -9.56 5.74 -4.69
C SER A 211 -8.12 6.26 -4.88
N CYS A 212 -7.44 5.84 -5.95
CA CYS A 212 -6.05 6.19 -6.21
C CYS A 212 -5.92 7.62 -6.75
N GLY A 213 -5.28 8.52 -6.00
CA GLY A 213 -5.01 9.90 -6.42
C GLY A 213 -4.11 9.97 -7.64
N ASP A 214 -2.99 9.25 -7.62
CA ASP A 214 -2.04 9.18 -8.74
C ASP A 214 -2.69 8.64 -10.02
N CYS A 215 -3.68 7.75 -9.89
CA CYS A 215 -4.43 7.25 -11.04
C CYS A 215 -5.31 8.33 -11.67
N ARG A 216 -5.95 9.17 -10.84
CA ARG A 216 -6.72 10.34 -11.34
C ARG A 216 -5.82 11.33 -12.07
N ASP A 217 -4.64 11.62 -11.50
CA ASP A 217 -3.66 12.50 -12.15
C ASP A 217 -3.16 11.92 -13.48
N GLN A 218 -3.09 10.60 -13.61
CA GLN A 218 -2.68 9.88 -14.83
C GLN A 218 -3.77 9.86 -15.92
N ALA A 219 -5.03 9.99 -15.54
CA ALA A 219 -6.18 9.71 -16.40
C ALA A 219 -6.21 10.52 -17.72
N ALA A 220 -6.02 11.86 -17.61
CA ALA A 220 -6.04 12.72 -18.79
C ALA A 220 -4.93 12.36 -19.80
N THR A 221 -3.74 12.04 -19.30
CA THR A 221 -2.61 11.59 -20.11
C THR A 221 -2.91 10.25 -20.78
N LEU A 222 -3.46 9.30 -20.03
CA LEU A 222 -3.85 7.99 -20.56
C LEU A 222 -4.91 8.14 -21.66
N ALA A 223 -5.94 8.95 -21.41
CA ALA A 223 -7.03 9.19 -22.38
C ALA A 223 -6.52 9.80 -23.69
N ARG A 224 -5.65 10.82 -23.61
CA ARG A 224 -5.07 11.44 -24.83
C ARG A 224 -4.25 10.46 -25.64
N VAL A 225 -3.38 9.69 -25.00
CA VAL A 225 -2.53 8.72 -25.71
C VAL A 225 -3.36 7.57 -26.26
N ALA A 226 -4.33 7.06 -25.50
CA ALA A 226 -5.25 6.01 -25.97
C ALA A 226 -6.05 6.45 -27.20
N SER A 227 -6.65 7.65 -27.18
CA SER A 227 -7.41 8.20 -28.31
C SER A 227 -6.53 8.40 -29.56
N ARG A 228 -5.29 8.88 -29.37
CA ARG A 228 -4.34 9.12 -30.48
C ARG A 228 -3.99 7.84 -31.24
N HIS A 229 -3.88 6.73 -30.53
CA HIS A 229 -3.45 5.44 -31.09
C HIS A 229 -4.57 4.39 -31.23
N ALA A 230 -5.82 4.77 -31.01
CA ALA A 230 -6.96 3.86 -31.17
C ALA A 230 -7.04 3.28 -32.59
N ALA A 231 -6.85 4.14 -33.62
CA ALA A 231 -6.83 3.72 -35.03
C ALA A 231 -5.63 2.80 -35.36
N ASP A 232 -4.51 2.95 -34.64
CA ASP A 232 -3.34 2.11 -34.77
C ASP A 232 -3.52 0.73 -34.09
N GLY A 233 -4.65 0.50 -33.43
CA GLY A 233 -5.00 -0.75 -32.77
C GLY A 233 -4.47 -0.87 -31.35
N LEU A 234 -4.23 0.25 -30.65
CA LEU A 234 -4.00 0.26 -29.21
C LEU A 234 -5.29 -0.01 -28.45
N GLU A 235 -5.21 -0.88 -27.46
CA GLU A 235 -6.30 -1.16 -26.53
C GLU A 235 -5.82 -0.98 -25.08
N ILE A 236 -6.66 -0.36 -24.25
CA ILE A 236 -6.42 -0.23 -22.81
C ILE A 236 -7.25 -1.30 -22.09
N VAL A 237 -6.62 -2.04 -21.19
CA VAL A 237 -7.29 -2.99 -20.28
C VAL A 237 -7.16 -2.48 -18.86
N PRO A 238 -8.20 -1.84 -18.32
CA PRO A 238 -8.17 -1.29 -16.96
C PRO A 238 -8.44 -2.39 -15.93
N LEU A 239 -7.38 -2.90 -15.32
CA LEU A 239 -7.46 -3.96 -14.32
C LEU A 239 -7.59 -3.38 -12.91
N THR A 240 -8.59 -3.85 -12.17
CA THR A 240 -8.76 -3.55 -10.74
C THR A 240 -9.30 -4.76 -9.98
N ARG A 241 -9.66 -4.59 -8.71
CA ARG A 241 -10.29 -5.63 -7.87
C ARG A 241 -11.33 -5.01 -6.96
N PHE A 242 -12.10 -5.82 -6.26
CA PHE A 242 -12.84 -5.39 -5.10
C PHE A 242 -11.90 -5.12 -3.92
N TYR A 243 -12.18 -4.06 -3.19
CA TYR A 243 -11.58 -3.70 -1.90
C TYR A 243 -12.58 -3.87 -0.77
N SER A 244 -13.85 -4.07 -1.09
CA SER A 244 -14.95 -4.31 -0.15
C SER A 244 -15.29 -5.78 -0.07
N GLU A 245 -15.77 -6.22 1.08
CA GLU A 245 -16.32 -7.55 1.30
C GLU A 245 -17.86 -7.47 1.34
N GLY A 246 -18.53 -8.62 1.10
CA GLY A 246 -19.97 -8.70 1.07
C GLY A 246 -20.59 -8.29 -0.27
N GLU A 247 -21.73 -8.88 -0.63
CA GLU A 247 -22.38 -8.71 -1.92
C GLU A 247 -22.90 -7.28 -2.13
N ALA A 248 -23.55 -6.73 -1.11
CA ALA A 248 -24.12 -5.37 -1.17
C ALA A 248 -23.04 -4.28 -1.30
N GLU A 249 -21.92 -4.45 -0.60
CA GLU A 249 -20.76 -3.56 -0.67
C GLU A 249 -20.08 -3.64 -2.04
N ARG A 250 -19.92 -4.85 -2.58
CA ARG A 250 -19.36 -5.06 -3.93
C ARG A 250 -20.25 -4.47 -5.02
N ALA A 251 -21.59 -4.56 -4.89
CA ALA A 251 -22.52 -3.92 -5.82
C ALA A 251 -22.35 -2.38 -5.82
N ARG A 252 -22.25 -1.76 -4.64
CA ARG A 252 -21.95 -0.33 -4.49
C ARG A 252 -20.57 0.03 -5.05
N GLU A 253 -19.59 -0.82 -4.84
CA GLU A 253 -18.24 -0.62 -5.34
C GLU A 253 -18.19 -0.68 -6.87
N LYS A 254 -18.92 -1.61 -7.51
CA LYS A 254 -19.07 -1.65 -8.99
C LYS A 254 -19.63 -0.35 -9.54
N ALA A 255 -20.71 0.16 -8.95
CA ALA A 255 -21.31 1.43 -9.36
C ALA A 255 -20.32 2.61 -9.19
N ALA A 256 -19.54 2.61 -8.11
CA ALA A 256 -18.51 3.64 -7.89
C ALA A 256 -17.34 3.53 -8.89
N ILE A 257 -16.90 2.32 -9.25
CA ILE A 257 -15.86 2.08 -10.26
C ILE A 257 -16.36 2.57 -11.63
N ASP A 258 -17.60 2.24 -12.02
CA ASP A 258 -18.21 2.69 -13.27
C ASP A 258 -18.30 4.21 -13.36
N SER A 259 -18.82 4.85 -12.30
CA SER A 259 -18.93 6.31 -12.21
C SER A 259 -17.57 7.00 -12.32
N VAL A 260 -16.53 6.50 -11.61
CA VAL A 260 -15.17 7.07 -11.69
C VAL A 260 -14.58 6.87 -13.08
N TRP A 261 -14.78 5.70 -13.70
CA TRP A 261 -14.29 5.46 -15.06
C TRP A 261 -14.94 6.40 -16.07
N ALA A 262 -16.26 6.49 -16.07
CA ALA A 262 -17.00 7.37 -16.95
C ALA A 262 -16.63 8.85 -16.80
N ALA A 263 -16.47 9.31 -15.55
CA ALA A 263 -16.14 10.71 -15.27
C ALA A 263 -14.70 11.09 -15.58
N THR A 264 -13.77 10.13 -15.46
CA THR A 264 -12.34 10.45 -15.42
C THR A 264 -11.55 9.87 -16.60
N TYR A 265 -12.01 8.72 -17.15
CA TYR A 265 -11.26 7.93 -18.15
C TYR A 265 -12.01 7.75 -19.48
N ALA A 266 -13.09 8.49 -19.75
CA ALA A 266 -13.92 8.32 -20.94
C ALA A 266 -13.12 8.29 -22.25
N GLY A 267 -12.06 9.09 -22.37
CA GLY A 267 -11.18 9.10 -23.55
C GLY A 267 -10.24 7.88 -23.67
N ALA A 268 -10.15 7.04 -22.66
CA ALA A 268 -9.34 5.81 -22.70
C ALA A 268 -10.13 4.59 -23.26
N GLY A 269 -11.37 4.80 -23.67
CA GLY A 269 -12.26 3.78 -24.21
C GLY A 269 -13.45 3.44 -23.30
N PRO A 270 -14.39 2.66 -23.79
CA PRO A 270 -15.57 2.27 -23.03
C PRO A 270 -15.19 1.40 -21.83
N ALA A 271 -16.02 1.46 -20.78
CA ALA A 271 -15.82 0.61 -19.60
C ALA A 271 -15.96 -0.88 -19.99
N ALA A 272 -14.86 -1.61 -19.85
CA ALA A 272 -14.78 -3.05 -19.95
C ALA A 272 -13.70 -3.49 -18.94
N ILE A 273 -14.03 -3.37 -17.65
CA ILE A 273 -13.08 -3.37 -16.53
C ILE A 273 -13.11 -4.72 -15.85
N PRO A 274 -12.11 -5.60 -16.04
CA PRO A 274 -12.03 -6.85 -15.29
C PRO A 274 -11.73 -6.57 -13.82
N LEU A 275 -12.43 -7.28 -12.94
CA LEU A 275 -12.24 -7.29 -11.48
C LEU A 275 -11.65 -8.64 -11.10
N SER A 276 -10.39 -8.66 -10.66
CA SER A 276 -9.72 -9.91 -10.28
C SER A 276 -8.55 -9.66 -9.33
N THR A 277 -8.66 -10.20 -8.13
CA THR A 277 -7.56 -10.19 -7.15
C THR A 277 -6.37 -11.00 -7.63
N ALA A 278 -6.62 -12.17 -8.24
CA ALA A 278 -5.56 -13.03 -8.76
C ALA A 278 -4.77 -12.35 -9.89
N SER A 279 -5.45 -11.61 -10.78
CA SER A 279 -4.77 -10.85 -11.83
C SER A 279 -4.03 -9.63 -11.29
N MET A 280 -4.61 -8.92 -10.32
CA MET A 280 -3.91 -7.84 -9.61
C MET A 280 -2.61 -8.35 -8.97
N GLU A 281 -2.64 -9.54 -8.38
CA GLU A 281 -1.44 -10.17 -7.81
C GLU A 281 -0.40 -10.49 -8.89
N ARG A 282 -0.78 -11.16 -10.00
CA ARG A 282 0.14 -11.47 -11.12
C ARG A 282 0.78 -10.23 -11.71
N TYR A 283 0.05 -9.13 -11.82
CA TYR A 283 0.55 -7.86 -12.31
C TYR A 283 1.21 -7.00 -11.20
N GLY A 284 1.31 -7.50 -9.96
CA GLY A 284 1.97 -6.80 -8.87
C GLY A 284 1.30 -5.51 -8.46
N GLY A 285 -0.04 -5.51 -8.40
CA GLY A 285 -0.91 -4.35 -8.19
C GLY A 285 -0.87 -3.74 -6.78
N SER A 286 0.23 -3.88 -6.05
CA SER A 286 0.47 -3.21 -4.75
C SER A 286 0.76 -1.72 -4.88
N SER A 287 1.04 -1.24 -6.07
CA SER A 287 1.15 0.18 -6.40
C SER A 287 0.25 0.48 -7.58
N THR A 288 -0.49 1.58 -7.49
CA THR A 288 -1.33 2.08 -8.57
C THR A 288 -1.01 3.55 -8.84
N PRO A 289 -0.91 3.97 -10.11
CA PRO A 289 -1.05 3.14 -11.30
C PRO A 289 0.16 2.22 -11.55
N THR A 290 -0.11 1.06 -12.18
CA THR A 290 0.93 0.20 -12.75
C THR A 290 0.57 -0.08 -14.21
N PHE A 291 1.58 -0.08 -15.07
CA PHE A 291 1.45 -0.32 -16.51
C PHE A 291 2.21 -1.57 -16.92
N ALA A 292 1.57 -2.44 -17.71
CA ALA A 292 2.26 -3.45 -18.50
C ALA A 292 1.96 -3.20 -19.98
N PHE A 293 3.01 -3.07 -20.79
CA PHE A 293 2.96 -2.77 -22.21
C PHE A 293 3.16 -4.06 -23.00
N ILE A 294 2.15 -4.48 -23.77
CA ILE A 294 2.09 -5.77 -24.44
C ILE A 294 2.02 -5.52 -25.94
N ASP A 295 2.91 -6.12 -26.71
CA ASP A 295 2.92 -6.01 -28.16
C ASP A 295 1.85 -6.88 -28.83
N ARG A 296 1.76 -6.78 -30.15
CA ARG A 296 0.78 -7.52 -30.99
C ARG A 296 0.95 -9.05 -30.91
N LEU A 297 2.13 -9.53 -30.53
CA LEU A 297 2.42 -10.95 -30.31
C LEU A 297 2.04 -11.40 -28.88
N GLY A 298 1.57 -10.46 -28.04
CA GLY A 298 1.22 -10.73 -26.63
C GLY A 298 2.43 -10.88 -25.71
N VAL A 299 3.56 -10.31 -26.09
CA VAL A 299 4.78 -10.27 -25.28
C VAL A 299 4.85 -8.94 -24.53
N VAL A 300 5.16 -8.99 -23.25
CA VAL A 300 5.38 -7.78 -22.43
C VAL A 300 6.68 -7.11 -22.87
N ARG A 301 6.62 -5.86 -23.30
CA ARG A 301 7.78 -5.05 -23.69
C ARG A 301 8.20 -4.05 -22.62
N GLY A 302 7.33 -3.76 -21.68
CA GLY A 302 7.62 -2.87 -20.56
C GLY A 302 6.70 -3.08 -19.38
N TYR A 303 7.22 -2.78 -18.20
CA TYR A 303 6.48 -2.81 -16.94
C TYR A 303 6.90 -1.63 -16.07
N THR A 304 5.94 -0.83 -15.60
CA THR A 304 6.22 0.40 -14.85
C THR A 304 5.18 0.61 -13.75
N PRO A 305 5.53 0.44 -12.46
CA PRO A 305 4.61 0.58 -11.33
C PRO A 305 4.59 2.00 -10.75
N THR A 306 4.40 3.01 -11.60
CA THR A 306 4.30 4.41 -11.22
C THR A 306 3.63 5.22 -12.33
N ARG A 307 3.30 6.49 -12.03
CA ARG A 307 2.86 7.45 -13.05
C ARG A 307 3.91 7.64 -14.13
N LEU A 308 3.43 7.94 -15.33
CA LEU A 308 4.24 8.26 -16.49
C LEU A 308 3.89 9.66 -17.01
N THR A 309 4.89 10.41 -17.43
CA THR A 309 4.67 11.60 -18.24
C THR A 309 4.07 11.20 -19.59
N GLU A 310 3.44 12.16 -20.29
CA GLU A 310 2.87 11.89 -21.61
C GLU A 310 3.95 11.41 -22.59
N ALA A 311 5.12 12.01 -22.56
CA ALA A 311 6.23 11.64 -23.41
C ALA A 311 6.72 10.20 -23.17
N GLU A 312 6.79 9.78 -21.91
CA GLU A 312 7.16 8.40 -21.55
C GLU A 312 6.09 7.40 -21.94
N LEU A 313 4.81 7.71 -21.67
CA LEU A 313 3.69 6.84 -22.07
C LEU A 313 3.63 6.69 -23.58
N GLU A 314 3.75 7.79 -24.31
CA GLU A 314 3.77 7.83 -25.78
C GLU A 314 4.93 6.97 -26.35
N ARG A 315 6.13 7.11 -25.78
CA ARG A 315 7.29 6.31 -26.20
C ARG A 315 7.04 4.82 -26.01
N ARG A 316 6.50 4.41 -24.85
CA ARG A 316 6.18 3.02 -24.54
C ARG A 316 5.09 2.45 -25.45
N VAL A 317 4.06 3.24 -25.73
CA VAL A 317 2.99 2.85 -26.63
C VAL A 317 3.53 2.63 -28.04
N ARG A 318 4.37 3.53 -28.57
CA ARG A 318 5.00 3.35 -29.89
C ARG A 318 5.89 2.12 -29.96
N GLU A 319 6.54 1.72 -28.88
CA GLU A 319 7.35 0.49 -28.82
C GLU A 319 6.50 -0.78 -29.05
N ILE A 320 5.25 -0.82 -28.55
CA ILE A 320 4.37 -1.99 -28.68
C ILE A 320 3.50 -1.97 -29.95
N LEU A 321 3.39 -0.84 -30.62
CA LEU A 321 2.65 -0.70 -31.88
C LEU A 321 3.46 -1.17 -33.11
N ARG A 322 4.77 -1.23 -33.00
CA ARG A 322 5.68 -1.73 -34.03
C ARG A 322 5.53 -3.24 -34.21
#